data_88209cd76b2ad696c25c6b01af3387df
#
_entry.id   88209cd76b2ad696c25c6b01af3387df
#
_cell.length_a   1.000
_cell.length_b   1.000
_cell.length_c   1.000
_cell.angle_alpha   90.00
_cell.angle_beta   90.00
_cell.angle_gamma   90.00
#
_symmetry.space_group_name_H-M   'P 1'
#
loop_
_entity.id
_entity.type
_entity.pdbx_description
1 polymer ?
#
loop_
_entity_poly.entity_id
_entity_poly.type
_entity_poly.pdbx_seq_one_letter_code
_entity_poly.pdbx_strand_id
1 'polypeptide(L)'
;IASYCKKKHKTIQIITFFHNIEFDFEIARIMSGLLHFFPSLISTTLAEYAAVRYSDKIIALHKKDSFRLEEKYGRKADYIVPVCIKDTQREKSFKLVNEKKKEGKKLKVGFIGTAFFANVESAKIISQYIAPKVEGIANFYICGNGFEKYKALNSTNVNVSGYIDSLDDFYNEMDVMIFPIFSGAGMKVKIAESLMYNKPILASAFALVGYEKIIDGTNVISCE
;
A
#
# COMPACT_ATOMS: atom_id res chain seq x y z
N ILE A 1 -17.00 13.55 -15.53
CA ILE A 1 -17.68 12.43 -16.24
C ILE A 1 -19.06 12.20 -15.64
N ALA A 2 -19.21 11.89 -14.33
CA ALA A 2 -20.50 11.56 -13.69
C ALA A 2 -21.59 12.63 -13.94
N SER A 3 -21.27 13.91 -13.70
CA SER A 3 -22.18 15.04 -13.96
C SER A 3 -22.63 15.10 -15.42
N TYR A 4 -21.71 14.91 -16.37
CA TYR A 4 -22.03 14.92 -17.80
C TYR A 4 -22.98 13.77 -18.18
N CYS A 5 -22.68 12.54 -17.70
CA CYS A 5 -23.51 11.36 -17.96
C CYS A 5 -24.94 11.54 -17.44
N LYS A 6 -25.11 12.03 -16.20
CA LYS A 6 -26.43 12.29 -15.62
C LYS A 6 -27.23 13.37 -16.38
N LYS A 7 -26.55 14.42 -16.87
CA LYS A 7 -27.21 15.47 -17.68
C LYS A 7 -27.69 14.94 -19.02
N LYS A 8 -26.89 14.09 -19.68
CA LYS A 8 -27.18 13.57 -21.02
C LYS A 8 -28.16 12.37 -20.98
N HIS A 9 -28.09 11.55 -19.95
CA HIS A 9 -28.85 10.32 -19.79
C HIS A 9 -29.45 10.24 -18.38
N LYS A 10 -30.66 10.78 -18.20
CA LYS A 10 -31.33 10.90 -16.89
C LYS A 10 -31.57 9.55 -16.19
N THR A 11 -31.73 8.48 -16.94
CA THR A 11 -32.03 7.12 -16.44
C THR A 11 -30.80 6.28 -16.14
N ILE A 12 -29.59 6.78 -16.47
CA ILE A 12 -28.36 6.03 -16.22
C ILE A 12 -28.10 5.92 -14.72
N GLN A 13 -27.75 4.74 -14.25
CA GLN A 13 -27.23 4.53 -12.90
C GLN A 13 -25.72 4.70 -12.89
N ILE A 14 -25.22 5.48 -11.96
CA ILE A 14 -23.79 5.75 -11.77
C ILE A 14 -23.36 5.16 -10.44
N ILE A 15 -22.40 4.25 -10.50
CA ILE A 15 -21.72 3.69 -9.32
C ILE A 15 -20.30 4.20 -9.34
N THR A 16 -19.88 4.90 -8.28
CA THR A 16 -18.49 5.34 -8.13
C THR A 16 -17.80 4.46 -7.10
N PHE A 17 -16.66 3.92 -7.50
CA PHE A 17 -15.79 3.14 -6.62
C PHE A 17 -14.55 3.96 -6.27
N PHE A 18 -14.43 4.33 -5.01
CA PHE A 18 -13.29 5.06 -4.47
C PHE A 18 -12.21 4.08 -4.02
N HIS A 19 -11.08 4.06 -4.72
CA HIS A 19 -9.90 3.29 -4.34
C HIS A 19 -9.11 3.94 -3.22
N ASN A 20 -9.25 5.24 -3.07
CA ASN A 20 -8.70 6.11 -2.03
C ASN A 20 -9.48 7.43 -2.05
N ILE A 21 -9.14 8.33 -1.13
CA ILE A 21 -9.51 9.73 -1.21
C ILE A 21 -8.36 10.47 -1.89
N GLU A 22 -8.54 10.80 -3.16
CA GLU A 22 -7.50 11.44 -3.98
C GLU A 22 -7.09 12.81 -3.42
N PHE A 23 -8.02 13.55 -2.80
CA PHE A 23 -7.70 14.77 -2.08
C PHE A 23 -6.63 14.55 -1.01
N ASP A 24 -6.78 13.52 -0.18
CA ASP A 24 -5.83 13.23 0.89
C ASP A 24 -4.47 12.77 0.31
N PHE A 25 -4.50 12.07 -0.82
CA PHE A 25 -3.29 11.71 -1.54
C PHE A 25 -2.54 12.94 -2.10
N GLU A 26 -3.26 13.90 -2.70
CA GLU A 26 -2.65 15.13 -3.21
C GLU A 26 -2.09 16.00 -2.07
N ILE A 27 -2.78 16.08 -0.92
CA ILE A 27 -2.26 16.75 0.27
C ILE A 27 -0.96 16.07 0.73
N ALA A 28 -0.91 14.76 0.82
CA ALA A 28 0.30 14.04 1.22
C ALA A 28 1.46 14.30 0.25
N ARG A 29 1.21 14.38 -1.06
CA ARG A 29 2.20 14.75 -2.10
C ARG A 29 2.76 16.15 -1.87
N ILE A 30 1.87 17.13 -1.66
CA ILE A 30 2.26 18.53 -1.43
C ILE A 30 3.09 18.63 -0.14
N MET A 31 2.66 17.98 0.93
CA MET A 31 3.38 17.97 2.22
C MET A 31 4.75 17.27 2.12
N SER A 32 4.93 16.33 1.19
CA SER A 32 6.24 15.73 0.92
C SER A 32 7.19 16.64 0.10
N GLY A 33 6.82 17.91 -0.14
CA GLY A 33 7.63 18.90 -0.85
C GLY A 33 7.32 19.02 -2.35
N LEU A 34 6.34 18.28 -2.86
CA LEU A 34 5.96 18.31 -4.27
C LEU A 34 4.92 19.41 -4.55
N LEU A 35 5.29 20.69 -4.28
CA LEU A 35 4.38 21.84 -4.33
C LEU A 35 3.76 22.09 -5.72
N HIS A 36 4.39 21.64 -6.80
CA HIS A 36 3.88 21.80 -8.17
C HIS A 36 2.57 21.01 -8.43
N PHE A 37 2.16 20.12 -7.50
CA PHE A 37 0.87 19.43 -7.55
C PHE A 37 -0.29 20.21 -6.94
N PHE A 38 -0.07 21.44 -6.45
CA PHE A 38 -1.15 22.27 -5.88
C PHE A 38 -2.33 22.49 -6.87
N PRO A 39 -2.13 22.73 -8.17
CA PRO A 39 -3.24 22.84 -9.12
C PRO A 39 -4.06 21.55 -9.26
N SER A 40 -3.41 20.36 -9.12
CA SER A 40 -4.12 19.08 -9.19
C SER A 40 -5.05 18.88 -8.01
N LEU A 41 -4.72 19.41 -6.83
CA LEU A 41 -5.56 19.36 -5.64
C LEU A 41 -6.95 19.99 -5.89
N ILE A 42 -7.00 21.12 -6.60
CA ILE A 42 -8.26 21.80 -6.93
C ILE A 42 -9.09 20.94 -7.89
N SER A 43 -8.48 20.48 -8.99
CA SER A 43 -9.18 19.67 -9.98
C SER A 43 -9.66 18.33 -9.40
N THR A 44 -8.86 17.69 -8.55
CA THR A 44 -9.21 16.47 -7.84
C THR A 44 -10.38 16.69 -6.89
N THR A 45 -10.36 17.76 -6.09
CA THR A 45 -11.45 18.09 -5.17
C THR A 45 -12.78 18.28 -5.91
N LEU A 46 -12.76 19.02 -7.04
CA LEU A 46 -13.96 19.22 -7.86
C LEU A 46 -14.45 17.91 -8.50
N ALA A 47 -13.54 17.06 -8.94
CA ALA A 47 -13.87 15.76 -9.52
C ALA A 47 -14.50 14.80 -8.48
N GLU A 48 -13.93 14.74 -7.28
CA GLU A 48 -14.47 13.93 -6.17
C GLU A 48 -15.84 14.46 -5.72
N TYR A 49 -15.97 15.78 -5.54
CA TYR A 49 -17.27 16.40 -5.21
C TYR A 49 -18.33 16.03 -6.25
N ALA A 50 -18.00 16.14 -7.54
CA ALA A 50 -18.93 15.77 -8.61
C ALA A 50 -19.23 14.25 -8.60
N ALA A 51 -18.23 13.40 -8.34
CA ALA A 51 -18.43 11.97 -8.23
C ALA A 51 -19.39 11.64 -7.08
N VAL A 52 -19.17 12.19 -5.90
CA VAL A 52 -20.04 11.98 -4.74
C VAL A 52 -21.46 12.51 -4.99
N ARG A 53 -21.58 13.70 -5.61
CA ARG A 53 -22.87 14.38 -5.82
C ARG A 53 -23.76 13.69 -6.85
N TYR A 54 -23.17 13.13 -7.91
CA TYR A 54 -23.91 12.60 -9.06
C TYR A 54 -23.98 11.07 -9.11
N SER A 55 -23.33 10.36 -8.18
CA SER A 55 -23.45 8.91 -8.10
C SER A 55 -24.71 8.46 -7.40
N ASP A 56 -25.36 7.44 -7.94
CA ASP A 56 -26.48 6.77 -7.29
C ASP A 56 -25.99 5.89 -6.14
N LYS A 57 -24.82 5.24 -6.32
CA LYS A 57 -24.16 4.44 -5.31
C LYS A 57 -22.68 4.76 -5.22
N ILE A 58 -22.13 4.69 -4.01
CA ILE A 58 -20.73 4.90 -3.71
C ILE A 58 -20.18 3.66 -3.00
N ILE A 59 -19.05 3.17 -3.48
CA ILE A 59 -18.29 2.08 -2.87
C ILE A 59 -16.96 2.64 -2.40
N ALA A 60 -16.53 2.30 -1.18
CA ALA A 60 -15.20 2.61 -0.67
C ALA A 60 -14.51 1.33 -0.21
N LEU A 61 -13.17 1.33 -0.14
CA LEU A 61 -12.38 0.17 0.26
C LEU A 61 -12.48 -0.12 1.76
N HIS A 62 -12.57 0.91 2.60
CA HIS A 62 -12.66 0.74 4.06
C HIS A 62 -13.48 1.85 4.73
N LYS A 63 -13.82 1.61 6.00
CA LYS A 63 -14.69 2.51 6.77
C LYS A 63 -14.11 3.92 6.92
N LYS A 64 -12.79 4.05 7.10
CA LYS A 64 -12.14 5.37 7.24
C LYS A 64 -12.35 6.24 6.00
N ASP A 65 -12.23 5.68 4.78
CA ASP A 65 -12.53 6.42 3.55
C ASP A 65 -14.01 6.84 3.48
N SER A 66 -14.92 5.96 3.89
CA SER A 66 -16.35 6.30 3.94
C SER A 66 -16.64 7.46 4.91
N PHE A 67 -16.03 7.47 6.09
CA PHE A 67 -16.14 8.60 7.03
C PHE A 67 -15.51 9.86 6.46
N ARG A 68 -14.38 9.73 5.79
CA ARG A 68 -13.71 10.87 5.16
C ARG A 68 -14.52 11.49 4.03
N LEU A 69 -15.21 10.67 3.23
CA LEU A 69 -16.18 11.15 2.21
C LEU A 69 -17.32 11.92 2.87
N GLU A 70 -17.85 11.44 3.99
CA GLU A 70 -18.90 12.14 4.73
C GLU A 70 -18.42 13.48 5.28
N GLU A 71 -17.27 13.50 5.95
CA GLU A 71 -16.66 14.69 6.53
C GLU A 71 -16.43 15.76 5.47
N LYS A 72 -15.91 15.37 4.30
CA LYS A 72 -15.49 16.30 3.27
C LYS A 72 -16.59 16.67 2.29
N TYR A 73 -17.45 15.72 1.95
CA TYR A 73 -18.45 15.87 0.87
C TYR A 73 -19.90 15.65 1.33
N GLY A 74 -20.12 15.39 2.63
CA GLY A 74 -21.44 15.25 3.23
C GLY A 74 -22.16 13.94 2.89
N ARG A 75 -21.44 12.90 2.39
CA ARG A 75 -22.06 11.62 2.02
C ARG A 75 -21.13 10.44 2.27
N LYS A 76 -21.63 9.44 3.00
CA LYS A 76 -20.94 8.14 3.19
C LYS A 76 -20.99 7.27 1.95
N ALA A 77 -20.08 6.33 1.89
CA ALA A 77 -20.20 5.21 0.96
C ALA A 77 -21.40 4.32 1.32
N ASP A 78 -22.12 3.85 0.30
CA ASP A 78 -23.24 2.91 0.44
C ASP A 78 -22.72 1.51 0.78
N TYR A 79 -21.54 1.16 0.27
CA TYR A 79 -20.92 -0.15 0.47
C TYR A 79 -19.43 -0.02 0.78
N ILE A 80 -18.94 -0.94 1.64
CA ILE A 80 -17.52 -1.12 1.91
C ILE A 80 -17.09 -2.45 1.28
N VAL A 81 -16.20 -2.36 0.27
CA VAL A 81 -15.66 -3.52 -0.44
C VAL A 81 -14.13 -3.45 -0.34
N PRO A 82 -13.51 -4.22 0.57
CA PRO A 82 -12.06 -4.19 0.75
C PRO A 82 -11.32 -4.64 -0.51
N VAL A 83 -10.02 -4.36 -0.56
CA VAL A 83 -9.13 -4.90 -1.59
C VAL A 83 -9.25 -6.42 -1.61
N CYS A 84 -9.56 -6.96 -2.79
CA CYS A 84 -9.59 -8.38 -3.06
C CYS A 84 -8.56 -8.70 -4.14
N ILE A 85 -7.74 -9.70 -3.91
CA ILE A 85 -6.78 -10.24 -4.87
C ILE A 85 -7.12 -11.70 -5.16
N LYS A 86 -6.82 -12.16 -6.39
CA LYS A 86 -6.96 -13.57 -6.73
C LYS A 86 -5.88 -14.35 -5.99
N ASP A 87 -6.29 -15.33 -5.17
CA ASP A 87 -5.35 -16.24 -4.52
C ASP A 87 -4.75 -17.20 -5.55
N THR A 88 -3.50 -16.94 -5.94
CA THR A 88 -2.74 -17.77 -6.88
C THR A 88 -1.89 -18.81 -6.18
N GLN A 89 -1.84 -18.80 -4.84
CA GLN A 89 -1.03 -19.73 -4.04
C GLN A 89 -1.85 -20.92 -3.51
N ARG A 90 -3.17 -20.84 -3.55
CA ARG A 90 -4.09 -21.84 -2.98
C ARG A 90 -3.87 -23.25 -3.51
N GLU A 91 -3.51 -23.37 -4.80
CA GLU A 91 -3.26 -24.66 -5.45
C GLU A 91 -1.81 -25.13 -5.35
N LYS A 92 -0.89 -24.23 -4.98
CA LYS A 92 0.50 -24.59 -4.73
C LYS A 92 0.55 -25.18 -3.32
N SER A 93 0.80 -26.49 -3.21
CA SER A 93 1.03 -27.16 -1.92
C SER A 93 1.97 -26.30 -1.11
N PHE A 94 1.50 -25.74 0.00
CA PHE A 94 2.36 -25.07 0.96
C PHE A 94 3.37 -26.12 1.42
N LYS A 95 4.56 -26.11 0.85
CA LYS A 95 5.71 -26.67 1.54
C LYS A 95 5.82 -25.79 2.78
N LEU A 96 5.26 -26.28 3.87
CA LEU A 96 5.58 -25.77 5.19
C LEU A 96 7.11 -25.81 5.25
N VAL A 97 7.73 -24.63 5.08
CA VAL A 97 9.17 -24.47 5.24
C VAL A 97 9.43 -24.54 6.74
N ASN A 98 9.19 -25.71 7.32
CA ASN A 98 9.81 -26.18 8.55
C ASN A 98 11.26 -26.62 8.27
N GLU A 99 11.92 -25.95 7.33
CA GLU A 99 13.37 -25.97 7.34
C GLU A 99 13.79 -25.17 8.56
N LYS A 100 14.18 -25.88 9.62
CA LYS A 100 14.91 -25.31 10.77
C LYS A 100 15.94 -24.34 10.18
N LYS A 101 15.74 -23.02 10.43
CA LYS A 101 16.72 -22.02 10.00
C LYS A 101 18.08 -22.52 10.45
N LYS A 102 19.00 -22.69 9.51
CA LYS A 102 20.40 -23.01 9.85
C LYS A 102 20.87 -21.89 10.78
N GLU A 103 21.32 -22.24 11.97
CA GLU A 103 21.92 -21.31 12.93
C GLU A 103 22.93 -20.42 12.20
N GLY A 104 22.81 -19.10 12.36
CA GLY A 104 23.70 -18.11 11.76
C GLY A 104 23.23 -17.48 10.43
N LYS A 105 22.11 -17.90 9.82
CA LYS A 105 21.61 -17.28 8.59
C LYS A 105 20.78 -16.02 8.92
N LYS A 106 21.18 -14.86 8.36
CA LYS A 106 20.42 -13.61 8.48
C LYS A 106 19.03 -13.74 7.84
N LEU A 107 18.04 -13.06 8.45
CA LEU A 107 16.69 -12.97 7.90
C LEU A 107 16.69 -12.20 6.57
N LYS A 108 15.92 -12.66 5.59
CA LYS A 108 15.62 -11.90 4.39
C LYS A 108 14.35 -11.11 4.61
N VAL A 109 14.44 -9.78 4.62
CA VAL A 109 13.32 -8.87 4.85
C VAL A 109 13.00 -8.11 3.57
N GLY A 110 11.78 -8.27 3.05
CA GLY A 110 11.36 -7.70 1.78
C GLY A 110 10.53 -6.42 1.91
N PHE A 111 10.79 -5.47 1.03
CA PHE A 111 9.92 -4.32 0.75
C PHE A 111 9.70 -4.22 -0.75
N ILE A 112 8.43 -4.14 -1.18
CA ILE A 112 8.08 -4.06 -2.59
C ILE A 112 7.13 -2.91 -2.88
N GLY A 113 7.30 -2.25 -4.02
CA GLY A 113 6.38 -1.23 -4.52
C GLY A 113 6.99 -0.33 -5.57
N THR A 114 6.17 0.39 -6.32
CA THR A 114 6.64 1.43 -7.26
C THR A 114 7.29 2.57 -6.48
N ALA A 115 8.37 3.16 -7.02
CA ALA A 115 9.10 4.26 -6.39
C ALA A 115 8.35 5.59 -6.54
N PHE A 116 7.22 5.75 -5.84
CA PHE A 116 6.59 7.04 -5.61
C PHE A 116 6.92 7.55 -4.19
N PHE A 117 6.61 8.82 -3.91
CA PHE A 117 7.12 9.52 -2.72
C PHE A 117 7.01 8.71 -1.41
N ALA A 118 5.86 8.11 -1.11
CA ALA A 118 5.65 7.36 0.14
C ALA A 118 6.48 6.06 0.21
N ASN A 119 6.63 5.35 -0.90
CA ASN A 119 7.47 4.16 -0.95
C ASN A 119 8.97 4.50 -0.89
N VAL A 120 9.36 5.62 -1.50
CA VAL A 120 10.75 6.12 -1.39
C VAL A 120 11.07 6.55 0.02
N GLU A 121 10.15 7.22 0.71
CA GLU A 121 10.27 7.54 2.13
C GLU A 121 10.46 6.28 2.98
N SER A 122 9.61 5.26 2.76
CA SER A 122 9.73 3.96 3.43
C SER A 122 11.07 3.29 3.18
N ALA A 123 11.56 3.31 1.94
CA ALA A 123 12.87 2.76 1.58
C ALA A 123 14.02 3.50 2.30
N LYS A 124 13.93 4.83 2.44
CA LYS A 124 14.89 5.63 3.22
C LYS A 124 14.83 5.25 4.70
N ILE A 125 13.63 5.10 5.28
CA ILE A 125 13.46 4.69 6.67
C ILE A 125 14.12 3.32 6.89
N ILE A 126 13.87 2.35 6.00
CA ILE A 126 14.49 1.03 6.08
C ILE A 126 16.02 1.16 6.04
N SER A 127 16.56 1.83 5.02
CA SER A 127 18.00 1.90 4.78
C SER A 127 18.75 2.70 5.85
N GLN A 128 18.20 3.82 6.30
CA GLN A 128 18.90 4.77 7.15
C GLN A 128 18.67 4.56 8.65
N TYR A 129 17.51 4.02 9.03
CA TYR A 129 17.14 3.94 10.45
C TYR A 129 16.92 2.51 10.96
N ILE A 130 16.42 1.58 10.13
CA ILE A 130 16.11 0.23 10.58
C ILE A 130 17.30 -0.71 10.32
N ALA A 131 17.76 -0.78 9.08
CA ALA A 131 18.80 -1.75 8.67
C ALA A 131 20.10 -1.63 9.46
N PRO A 132 20.64 -0.44 9.79
CA PRO A 132 21.87 -0.34 10.58
C PRO A 132 21.74 -0.94 11.98
N LYS A 133 20.54 -0.92 12.58
CA LYS A 133 20.32 -1.45 13.94
C LYS A 133 20.27 -2.97 14.00
N VAL A 134 20.10 -3.64 12.87
CA VAL A 134 19.91 -5.10 12.77
C VAL A 134 20.86 -5.75 11.76
N GLU A 135 21.99 -5.12 11.46
CA GLU A 135 22.96 -5.56 10.44
C GLU A 135 23.42 -7.01 10.65
N GLY A 136 23.60 -7.44 11.90
CA GLY A 136 23.96 -8.82 12.23
C GLY A 136 22.83 -9.84 12.06
N ILE A 137 21.57 -9.40 11.96
CA ILE A 137 20.37 -10.23 12.07
C ILE A 137 19.64 -10.35 10.74
N ALA A 138 19.57 -9.26 9.95
CA ALA A 138 18.73 -9.18 8.77
C ALA A 138 19.41 -8.51 7.57
N ASN A 139 19.04 -8.97 6.37
CA ASN A 139 19.31 -8.35 5.09
C ASN A 139 17.99 -7.86 4.48
N PHE A 140 17.98 -6.62 3.99
CA PHE A 140 16.81 -6.00 3.40
C PHE A 140 16.88 -5.99 1.88
N TYR A 141 15.76 -6.32 1.24
CA TYR A 141 15.59 -6.34 -0.21
C TYR A 141 14.46 -5.39 -0.58
N ILE A 142 14.81 -4.27 -1.20
CA ILE A 142 13.89 -3.21 -1.61
C ILE A 142 13.79 -3.25 -3.13
N CYS A 143 12.60 -3.50 -3.67
CA CYS A 143 12.42 -3.63 -5.11
C CYS A 143 11.11 -3.02 -5.63
N GLY A 144 11.08 -2.83 -6.94
CA GLY A 144 9.95 -2.37 -7.71
C GLY A 144 10.31 -1.28 -8.72
N ASN A 145 9.39 -1.03 -9.62
CA ASN A 145 9.61 -0.09 -10.72
C ASN A 145 10.00 1.32 -10.20
N GLY A 146 11.07 1.86 -10.74
CA GLY A 146 11.60 3.19 -10.40
C GLY A 146 12.66 3.18 -9.28
N PHE A 147 12.83 2.07 -8.52
CA PHE A 147 13.84 1.97 -7.48
C PHE A 147 15.27 1.84 -8.02
N GLU A 148 15.47 1.51 -9.28
CA GLU A 148 16.78 1.52 -9.94
C GLU A 148 17.52 2.87 -9.83
N LYS A 149 16.77 3.97 -9.60
CA LYS A 149 17.29 5.33 -9.39
C LYS A 149 17.78 5.58 -7.96
N TYR A 150 17.47 4.68 -7.01
CA TYR A 150 17.72 4.85 -5.59
C TYR A 150 18.81 3.89 -5.07
N LYS A 151 19.72 3.45 -5.93
CA LYS A 151 20.86 2.58 -5.54
C LYS A 151 21.79 3.19 -4.49
N ALA A 152 21.75 4.51 -4.30
CA ALA A 152 22.45 5.19 -3.21
C ALA A 152 21.96 4.76 -1.81
N LEU A 153 20.78 4.11 -1.70
CA LEU A 153 20.28 3.52 -0.45
C LEU A 153 20.88 2.13 -0.15
N ASN A 154 21.65 1.54 -1.05
CA ASN A 154 22.35 0.30 -0.77
C ASN A 154 23.33 0.47 0.40
N SER A 155 23.46 -0.57 1.21
CA SER A 155 24.44 -0.66 2.30
C SER A 155 24.86 -2.11 2.48
N THR A 156 25.64 -2.40 3.53
CA THR A 156 26.12 -3.76 3.84
C THR A 156 24.98 -4.79 3.89
N ASN A 157 23.82 -4.39 4.42
CA ASN A 157 22.66 -5.26 4.60
C ASN A 157 21.38 -4.73 3.91
N VAL A 158 21.51 -3.79 2.97
CA VAL A 158 20.38 -3.29 2.14
C VAL A 158 20.74 -3.44 0.67
N ASN A 159 19.87 -4.12 -0.07
CA ASN A 159 19.93 -4.27 -1.51
C ASN A 159 18.71 -3.61 -2.15
N VAL A 160 18.92 -2.58 -2.95
CA VAL A 160 17.89 -1.87 -3.70
C VAL A 160 17.98 -2.24 -5.17
N SER A 161 16.91 -2.82 -5.69
CA SER A 161 16.78 -3.19 -7.10
C SER A 161 15.57 -2.49 -7.73
N GLY A 162 15.56 -2.44 -9.07
CA GLY A 162 14.42 -1.93 -9.82
C GLY A 162 13.32 -2.96 -10.00
N TYR A 163 12.78 -3.01 -11.21
CA TYR A 163 11.76 -3.98 -11.59
C TYR A 163 12.25 -5.43 -11.36
N ILE A 164 11.31 -6.28 -10.98
CA ILE A 164 11.52 -7.74 -10.81
C ILE A 164 10.56 -8.48 -11.73
N ASP A 165 11.06 -9.54 -12.37
CA ASP A 165 10.29 -10.31 -13.34
C ASP A 165 9.24 -11.22 -12.69
N SER A 166 9.52 -11.69 -11.48
CA SER A 166 8.67 -12.65 -10.76
C SER A 166 8.38 -12.19 -9.34
N LEU A 167 7.11 -11.86 -9.08
CA LEU A 167 6.61 -11.61 -7.72
C LEU A 167 6.65 -12.90 -6.88
N ASP A 168 6.34 -14.04 -7.50
CA ASP A 168 6.37 -15.35 -6.85
C ASP A 168 7.75 -15.63 -6.25
N ASP A 169 8.80 -15.44 -7.03
CA ASP A 169 10.17 -15.71 -6.58
C ASP A 169 10.57 -14.74 -5.47
N PHE A 170 10.25 -13.45 -5.64
CA PHE A 170 10.55 -12.46 -4.62
C PHE A 170 9.89 -12.80 -3.29
N TYR A 171 8.55 -12.98 -3.29
CA TYR A 171 7.87 -13.29 -2.04
C TYR A 171 8.34 -14.61 -1.44
N ASN A 172 8.55 -15.66 -2.25
CA ASN A 172 9.01 -16.96 -1.75
C ASN A 172 10.38 -16.89 -1.10
N GLU A 173 11.28 -16.04 -1.57
CA GLU A 173 12.60 -15.87 -1.00
C GLU A 173 12.63 -15.08 0.31
N MET A 174 11.64 -14.25 0.58
CA MET A 174 11.60 -13.44 1.81
C MET A 174 11.15 -14.26 3.01
N ASP A 175 11.74 -13.99 4.16
CA ASP A 175 11.30 -14.54 5.45
C ASP A 175 10.22 -13.68 6.09
N VAL A 176 10.28 -12.35 5.91
CA VAL A 176 9.38 -11.34 6.50
C VAL A 176 9.20 -10.20 5.51
N MET A 177 8.02 -9.61 5.49
CA MET A 177 7.75 -8.37 4.74
C MET A 177 7.68 -7.18 5.70
N ILE A 178 8.23 -6.03 5.28
CA ILE A 178 8.24 -4.81 6.09
C ILE A 178 7.61 -3.63 5.33
N PHE A 179 6.70 -2.90 5.99
CA PHE A 179 6.01 -1.76 5.38
C PHE A 179 5.94 -0.56 6.34
N PRO A 180 7.05 0.18 6.56
CA PRO A 180 7.07 1.40 7.34
C PRO A 180 6.54 2.57 6.50
N ILE A 181 5.25 2.51 6.16
CA ILE A 181 4.57 3.50 5.31
C ILE A 181 3.79 4.43 6.23
N PHE A 182 4.09 5.74 6.17
CA PHE A 182 3.46 6.76 7.03
C PHE A 182 2.69 7.82 6.24
N SER A 183 2.70 7.74 4.90
CA SER A 183 2.06 8.71 4.01
C SER A 183 1.38 8.03 2.81
N GLY A 184 0.58 8.79 2.06
CA GLY A 184 -0.19 8.30 0.93
C GLY A 184 -1.66 8.09 1.28
N ALA A 185 -2.37 7.29 0.49
CA ALA A 185 -3.81 7.03 0.68
C ALA A 185 -4.19 5.58 0.31
N GLY A 186 -5.42 5.17 0.63
CA GLY A 186 -6.01 3.89 0.29
C GLY A 186 -5.41 2.67 0.97
N MET A 187 -6.03 1.52 0.76
CA MET A 187 -5.52 0.22 1.24
C MET A 187 -4.26 -0.19 0.47
N LYS A 188 -3.32 -0.79 1.16
CA LYS A 188 -2.03 -1.22 0.58
C LYS A 188 -2.14 -2.65 0.05
N VAL A 189 -2.29 -2.81 -1.27
CA VAL A 189 -2.40 -4.12 -1.95
C VAL A 189 -1.26 -5.08 -1.56
N LYS A 190 -0.05 -4.55 -1.36
CA LYS A 190 1.12 -5.33 -0.92
C LYS A 190 0.95 -6.05 0.43
N ILE A 191 0.04 -5.58 1.30
CA ILE A 191 -0.35 -6.30 2.53
C ILE A 191 -1.13 -7.57 2.16
N ALA A 192 -2.16 -7.44 1.30
CA ALA A 192 -2.93 -8.59 0.82
C ALA A 192 -2.05 -9.61 0.09
N GLU A 193 -1.12 -9.12 -0.76
CA GLU A 193 -0.15 -9.98 -1.45
C GLU A 193 0.74 -10.73 -0.46
N SER A 194 1.31 -10.04 0.54
CA SER A 194 2.14 -10.69 1.56
C SER A 194 1.39 -11.80 2.31
N LEU A 195 0.11 -11.56 2.62
CA LEU A 195 -0.75 -12.58 3.25
C LEU A 195 -1.01 -13.77 2.32
N MET A 196 -1.24 -13.52 1.03
CA MET A 196 -1.43 -14.58 0.03
C MET A 196 -0.18 -15.50 -0.05
N TYR A 197 1.02 -14.93 0.09
CA TYR A 197 2.27 -15.70 0.16
C TYR A 197 2.60 -16.21 1.57
N ASN A 198 1.67 -16.06 2.51
CA ASN A 198 1.82 -16.52 3.90
C ASN A 198 3.08 -15.95 4.61
N LYS A 199 3.40 -14.68 4.34
CA LYS A 199 4.57 -14.01 4.92
C LYS A 199 4.19 -13.24 6.18
N PRO A 200 4.98 -13.37 7.25
CA PRO A 200 4.88 -12.47 8.39
C PRO A 200 5.09 -11.02 7.94
N ILE A 201 4.35 -10.10 8.57
CA ILE A 201 4.33 -8.68 8.19
C ILE A 201 4.67 -7.81 9.40
N LEU A 202 5.65 -6.93 9.22
CA LEU A 202 5.92 -5.80 10.11
C LEU A 202 5.48 -4.51 9.38
N ALA A 203 4.52 -3.79 9.92
CA ALA A 203 4.00 -2.62 9.22
C ALA A 203 3.59 -1.50 10.19
N SER A 204 3.61 -0.26 9.73
CA SER A 204 3.03 0.85 10.47
C SER A 204 1.50 0.71 10.58
N ALA A 205 0.90 1.28 11.61
CA ALA A 205 -0.55 1.34 11.74
C ALA A 205 -1.22 2.01 10.53
N PHE A 206 -0.53 2.98 9.91
CA PHE A 206 -0.99 3.61 8.67
C PHE A 206 -1.02 2.63 7.48
N ALA A 207 0.01 1.79 7.34
CA ALA A 207 0.04 0.77 6.28
C ALA A 207 -1.07 -0.27 6.43
N LEU A 208 -1.47 -0.57 7.66
CA LEU A 208 -2.49 -1.57 8.01
C LEU A 208 -3.94 -1.03 8.01
N VAL A 209 -4.16 0.22 7.57
CA VAL A 209 -5.52 0.76 7.43
C VAL A 209 -6.35 -0.11 6.49
N GLY A 210 -7.50 -0.58 6.98
CA GLY A 210 -8.39 -1.53 6.30
C GLY A 210 -8.07 -3.00 6.59
N TYR A 211 -6.98 -3.27 7.30
CA TYR A 211 -6.52 -4.62 7.68
C TYR A 211 -6.51 -4.84 9.20
N GLU A 212 -7.20 -3.99 9.97
CA GLU A 212 -7.14 -4.00 11.43
C GLU A 212 -7.51 -5.34 12.06
N LYS A 213 -8.37 -6.13 11.37
CA LYS A 213 -8.84 -7.43 11.86
C LYS A 213 -7.80 -8.56 11.79
N ILE A 214 -6.73 -8.36 11.05
CA ILE A 214 -5.69 -9.38 10.87
C ILE A 214 -4.44 -9.13 11.73
N ILE A 215 -4.44 -8.04 12.49
CA ILE A 215 -3.33 -7.71 13.41
C ILE A 215 -3.43 -8.66 14.60
N ASP A 216 -2.51 -9.61 14.68
CA ASP A 216 -2.50 -10.67 15.70
C ASP A 216 -1.27 -10.62 16.64
N GLY A 217 -0.35 -9.69 16.38
CA GLY A 217 0.90 -9.54 17.14
C GLY A 217 1.92 -10.66 16.90
N THR A 218 1.63 -11.60 16.02
CA THR A 218 2.48 -12.76 15.71
C THR A 218 2.86 -12.81 14.23
N ASN A 219 1.84 -12.89 13.37
CA ASN A 219 2.05 -12.94 11.90
C ASN A 219 1.93 -11.55 11.28
N VAL A 220 1.07 -10.70 11.85
CA VAL A 220 0.93 -9.30 11.44
C VAL A 220 1.13 -8.42 12.67
N ILE A 221 2.27 -7.73 12.69
CA ILE A 221 2.67 -6.86 13.79
C ILE A 221 2.56 -5.40 13.33
N SER A 222 1.77 -4.63 14.09
CA SER A 222 1.70 -3.18 13.92
C SER A 222 2.78 -2.51 14.76
N CYS A 223 3.59 -1.65 14.11
CA CYS A 223 4.62 -0.85 14.75
C CYS A 223 4.25 0.64 14.67
N GLU A 224 4.52 1.39 15.75
CA GLU A 224 4.36 2.85 15.80
C GLU A 224 5.63 3.57 15.32
#